data_2ddece63b71afec1be53451c98cba510
#
_entry.id   2ddece63b71afec1be53451c98cba510
#
_cell.length_a   1.000
_cell.length_b   1.000
_cell.length_c   1.000
_cell.angle_alpha   90.00
_cell.angle_beta   90.00
_cell.angle_gamma   90.00
#
_symmetry.space_group_name_H-M   'P 1'
#
loop_
_entity.id
_entity.type
_entity.pdbx_description
1 polymer ?
#
loop_
_entity_poly.entity_id
_entity_poly.type
_entity_poly.pdbx_seq_one_letter_code
_entity_poly.pdbx_strand_id
1 'polypeptide(L)'
;GLITDVICCPGGDFCSLANAKSIPIAEAIQRQLADADFVHDLGDVDLNISGCMNACGHHHVGHIGILGVDKKGQEFYQISLGGHAGHSNTQASLGQIIGPSVPRQQVQGVIGKIINIYLTLRQPDENFLSCFRRVGVDPFKASLKERPHDAVA
;
A
#
# COMPACT_ATOMS: atom_id res chain seq x y z
N GLY A 1 13.96 12.43 -3.55
CA GLY A 1 14.05 11.06 -3.15
C GLY A 1 13.69 10.12 -4.28
N LEU A 2 14.03 8.89 -4.10
CA LEU A 2 13.69 7.85 -5.05
C LEU A 2 12.63 6.98 -4.42
N ILE A 3 11.51 6.83 -5.11
CA ILE A 3 10.58 5.77 -4.77
C ILE A 3 11.30 4.49 -5.11
N THR A 4 11.53 3.70 -4.11
CA THR A 4 12.14 2.43 -4.27
C THR A 4 11.18 1.46 -4.94
N ASP A 5 11.35 0.26 -4.85
CA ASP A 5 10.81 -0.73 -5.74
C ASP A 5 9.29 -0.89 -5.63
N VAL A 6 8.61 -0.94 -6.76
CA VAL A 6 7.26 -1.47 -6.85
C VAL A 6 7.38 -2.91 -7.35
N ILE A 7 7.08 -3.85 -6.49
CA ILE A 7 7.05 -5.28 -6.82
C ILE A 7 5.60 -5.67 -7.04
N CYS A 8 5.32 -6.21 -8.21
CA CYS A 8 3.96 -6.59 -8.58
C CYS A 8 3.95 -7.96 -9.25
N CYS A 9 3.10 -8.87 -8.79
CA CYS A 9 2.87 -10.10 -9.51
C CYS A 9 2.10 -9.81 -10.80
N PRO A 10 2.18 -10.69 -11.83
CA PRO A 10 1.49 -10.44 -13.10
C PRO A 10 -0.04 -10.36 -12.98
N GLY A 11 -0.64 -10.96 -11.95
CA GLY A 11 -2.07 -10.87 -11.73
C GLY A 11 -2.90 -11.54 -12.81
N GLY A 12 -4.19 -11.17 -12.87
CA GLY A 12 -5.17 -11.79 -13.76
C GLY A 12 -4.94 -11.59 -15.24
N ASP A 13 -4.09 -10.65 -15.64
CA ASP A 13 -3.75 -10.46 -17.04
C ASP A 13 -2.89 -11.60 -17.61
N PHE A 14 -2.08 -12.25 -16.75
CA PHE A 14 -1.15 -13.30 -17.16
C PHE A 14 -1.20 -14.55 -16.28
N CYS A 15 -1.98 -14.55 -15.21
CA CYS A 15 -2.05 -15.66 -14.27
C CYS A 15 -3.50 -16.11 -14.06
N SER A 16 -3.80 -17.35 -14.44
CA SER A 16 -5.15 -17.91 -14.31
C SER A 16 -5.58 -18.14 -12.85
N LEU A 17 -4.63 -18.14 -11.92
CA LEU A 17 -4.90 -18.34 -10.50
C LEU A 17 -5.20 -17.05 -9.75
N ALA A 18 -4.96 -15.90 -10.37
CA ALA A 18 -5.08 -14.61 -9.69
C ALA A 18 -6.53 -14.19 -9.55
N ASN A 19 -6.83 -13.56 -8.41
CA ASN A 19 -8.14 -12.98 -8.11
C ASN A 19 -8.32 -11.58 -8.69
N ALA A 20 -7.23 -10.92 -9.07
CA ALA A 20 -7.26 -9.52 -9.48
C ALA A 20 -6.18 -9.21 -10.51
N LYS A 21 -6.46 -8.22 -11.35
CA LYS A 21 -5.52 -7.71 -12.36
C LYS A 21 -4.65 -6.64 -11.69
N SER A 22 -3.49 -7.06 -11.23
CA SER A 22 -2.63 -6.22 -10.39
C SER A 22 -1.80 -5.20 -11.17
N ILE A 23 -1.44 -5.47 -12.43
CA ILE A 23 -0.54 -4.60 -13.19
C ILE A 23 -1.10 -3.18 -13.40
N PRO A 24 -2.35 -2.99 -13.86
CA PRO A 24 -2.89 -1.64 -14.03
C PRO A 24 -2.96 -0.85 -12.73
N ILE A 25 -3.25 -1.52 -11.61
CA ILE A 25 -3.25 -0.90 -10.28
C ILE A 25 -1.84 -0.47 -9.91
N ALA A 26 -0.86 -1.34 -10.12
CA ALA A 26 0.55 -1.04 -9.81
C ALA A 26 1.04 0.17 -10.60
N GLU A 27 0.74 0.23 -11.89
CA GLU A 27 1.14 1.35 -12.73
C GLU A 27 0.51 2.67 -12.28
N ALA A 28 -0.78 2.64 -11.92
CA ALA A 28 -1.49 3.83 -11.46
C ALA A 28 -0.92 4.33 -10.13
N ILE A 29 -0.67 3.43 -9.18
CA ILE A 29 -0.11 3.79 -7.88
C ILE A 29 1.34 4.26 -8.04
N GLN A 30 2.12 3.62 -8.90
CA GLN A 30 3.50 4.04 -9.14
C GLN A 30 3.57 5.48 -9.63
N ARG A 31 2.70 5.87 -10.55
CA ARG A 31 2.61 7.26 -11.02
C ARG A 31 2.21 8.20 -9.89
N GLN A 32 1.22 7.81 -9.11
CA GLN A 32 0.76 8.60 -7.96
C GLN A 32 1.88 8.84 -6.95
N LEU A 33 2.63 7.79 -6.62
CA LEU A 33 3.75 7.90 -5.69
C LEU A 33 4.90 8.71 -6.27
N ALA A 34 5.17 8.57 -7.57
CA ALA A 34 6.22 9.35 -8.23
C ALA A 34 5.89 10.86 -8.20
N ASP A 35 4.65 11.23 -8.43
CA ASP A 35 4.21 12.62 -8.36
C ASP A 35 4.34 13.16 -6.93
N ALA A 36 3.92 12.38 -5.94
CA ALA A 36 4.03 12.77 -4.54
C ALA A 36 5.50 12.89 -4.11
N ASP A 37 6.36 11.99 -4.56
CA ASP A 37 7.79 12.02 -4.25
C ASP A 37 8.47 13.25 -4.85
N PHE A 38 8.10 13.62 -6.06
CA PHE A 38 8.63 14.82 -6.70
C PHE A 38 8.35 16.09 -5.88
N VAL A 39 7.14 16.18 -5.30
CA VAL A 39 6.72 17.35 -4.53
C VAL A 39 7.24 17.32 -3.10
N HIS A 40 7.24 16.14 -2.46
CA HIS A 40 7.40 16.01 -1.01
C HIS A 40 8.64 15.23 -0.57
N ASP A 41 9.38 14.61 -1.48
CA ASP A 41 10.52 13.74 -1.16
C ASP A 41 10.12 12.66 -0.13
N LEU A 42 9.41 11.64 -0.61
CA LEU A 42 8.85 10.60 0.27
C LEU A 42 9.91 9.72 0.94
N GLY A 43 11.13 9.65 0.39
CA GLY A 43 12.14 8.71 0.85
C GLY A 43 11.83 7.29 0.39
N ASP A 44 12.36 6.31 1.12
CA ASP A 44 12.19 4.91 0.75
C ASP A 44 10.77 4.44 1.09
N VAL A 45 10.04 4.02 0.06
CA VAL A 45 8.72 3.38 0.21
C VAL A 45 8.67 2.18 -0.73
N ASP A 46 8.61 0.99 -0.15
CA ASP A 46 8.47 -0.25 -0.91
C ASP A 46 7.00 -0.63 -1.02
N LEU A 47 6.52 -0.77 -2.23
CA LEU A 47 5.14 -1.16 -2.52
C LEU A 47 5.12 -2.55 -3.15
N ASN A 48 4.46 -3.50 -2.50
CA ASN A 48 4.38 -4.88 -2.98
C ASN A 48 2.92 -5.25 -3.22
N ILE A 49 2.61 -5.74 -4.42
CA ILE A 49 1.24 -6.07 -4.84
C ILE A 49 1.16 -7.53 -5.24
N SER A 50 0.23 -8.25 -4.67
CA SER A 50 -0.08 -9.63 -5.02
C SER A 50 -1.53 -9.72 -5.52
N GLY A 51 -1.73 -10.45 -6.61
CA GLY A 51 -3.06 -10.63 -7.20
C GLY A 51 -3.89 -11.74 -6.54
N CYS A 52 -3.29 -12.54 -5.66
CA CYS A 52 -3.98 -13.61 -4.92
C CYS A 52 -3.19 -14.03 -3.69
N MET A 53 -3.76 -14.94 -2.92
CA MET A 53 -3.17 -15.44 -1.66
C MET A 53 -1.82 -16.14 -1.81
N ASN A 54 -1.43 -16.53 -3.03
CA ASN A 54 -0.10 -17.10 -3.27
C ASN A 54 1.03 -16.11 -3.02
N ALA A 55 0.71 -14.83 -2.92
CA ALA A 55 1.64 -13.78 -2.50
C ALA A 55 2.89 -13.65 -3.38
N CYS A 56 2.74 -13.87 -4.69
CA CYS A 56 3.87 -13.79 -5.62
C CYS A 56 4.56 -12.41 -5.62
N GLY A 57 3.83 -11.34 -5.27
CA GLY A 57 4.40 -10.01 -5.10
C GLY A 57 4.94 -9.73 -3.70
N HIS A 58 4.94 -10.73 -2.83
CA HIS A 58 5.45 -10.62 -1.45
C HIS A 58 4.84 -9.46 -0.68
N HIS A 59 3.52 -9.28 -0.77
CA HIS A 59 2.82 -8.16 -0.15
C HIS A 59 3.00 -8.08 1.37
N HIS A 60 3.28 -9.21 2.02
CA HIS A 60 3.47 -9.27 3.48
C HIS A 60 4.66 -8.43 3.96
N VAL A 61 5.69 -8.28 3.13
CA VAL A 61 6.94 -7.61 3.50
C VAL A 61 7.15 -6.29 2.77
N GLY A 62 6.14 -5.77 2.08
CA GLY A 62 6.21 -4.42 1.54
C GLY A 62 5.87 -3.40 2.61
N HIS A 63 6.48 -2.23 2.59
CA HIS A 63 6.10 -1.11 3.47
C HIS A 63 4.61 -0.82 3.32
N ILE A 64 4.13 -0.84 2.08
CA ILE A 64 2.71 -0.87 1.74
C ILE A 64 2.49 -2.17 0.97
N GLY A 65 1.65 -3.04 1.51
CA GLY A 65 1.28 -4.31 0.89
C GLY A 65 -0.15 -4.26 0.37
N ILE A 66 -0.37 -4.75 -0.83
CA ILE A 66 -1.70 -4.78 -1.46
C ILE A 66 -1.97 -6.20 -1.93
N LEU A 67 -3.09 -6.76 -1.47
CA LEU A 67 -3.52 -8.11 -1.84
C LEU A 67 -4.86 -8.05 -2.54
N GLY A 68 -4.90 -8.57 -3.77
CA GLY A 68 -6.16 -8.74 -4.50
C GLY A 68 -6.99 -9.87 -3.92
N VAL A 69 -8.25 -9.60 -3.65
CA VAL A 69 -9.22 -10.58 -3.18
C VAL A 69 -10.46 -10.52 -4.06
N ASP A 70 -11.09 -11.68 -4.26
CA ASP A 70 -12.33 -11.75 -5.01
C ASP A 70 -13.50 -11.81 -4.04
N LYS A 71 -14.48 -10.92 -4.24
CA LYS A 71 -15.72 -10.95 -3.48
C LYS A 71 -16.88 -10.97 -4.46
N LYS A 72 -17.47 -12.15 -4.65
CA LYS A 72 -18.63 -12.32 -5.54
C LYS A 72 -18.38 -11.84 -6.97
N GLY A 73 -17.19 -12.14 -7.50
CA GLY A 73 -16.81 -11.78 -8.85
C GLY A 73 -16.28 -10.37 -9.03
N GLN A 74 -16.15 -9.59 -7.95
CA GLN A 74 -15.61 -8.24 -8.00
C GLN A 74 -14.22 -8.18 -7.39
N GLU A 75 -13.34 -7.35 -7.98
CA GLU A 75 -12.00 -7.12 -7.48
C GLU A 75 -12.01 -6.17 -6.29
N PHE A 76 -11.54 -6.68 -5.15
CA PHE A 76 -11.26 -5.88 -3.97
C PHE A 76 -9.79 -6.01 -3.61
N TYR A 77 -9.29 -5.08 -2.82
CA TYR A 77 -7.90 -5.06 -2.42
C TYR A 77 -7.78 -4.83 -0.92
N GLN A 78 -7.02 -5.71 -0.28
CA GLN A 78 -6.68 -5.59 1.14
C GLN A 78 -5.35 -4.87 1.25
N ILE A 79 -5.26 -3.89 2.13
CA ILE A 79 -4.07 -3.05 2.29
C ILE A 79 -3.48 -3.28 3.66
N SER A 80 -2.16 -3.48 3.70
CA SER A 80 -1.39 -3.63 4.93
C SER A 80 -0.22 -2.66 4.94
N LEU A 81 0.25 -2.29 6.12
CA LEU A 81 1.33 -1.34 6.30
C LEU A 81 2.37 -1.88 7.28
N GLY A 82 3.61 -1.46 7.10
CA GLY A 82 4.68 -1.72 8.05
C GLY A 82 5.45 -3.02 7.83
N GLY A 83 5.23 -3.72 6.71
CA GLY A 83 6.02 -4.88 6.36
C GLY A 83 7.45 -4.49 5.97
N HIS A 84 8.39 -5.39 6.19
CA HIS A 84 9.79 -5.21 5.80
C HIS A 84 10.48 -6.56 5.71
N ALA A 85 11.21 -6.78 4.64
CA ALA A 85 11.92 -8.04 4.42
C ALA A 85 13.11 -8.24 5.37
N GLY A 86 13.63 -7.15 5.93
CA GLY A 86 14.80 -7.19 6.81
C GLY A 86 16.10 -6.89 6.06
N HIS A 87 16.95 -6.15 6.72
CA HIS A 87 18.33 -5.88 6.31
C HIS A 87 19.22 -6.01 7.53
N SER A 88 20.54 -5.92 7.33
CA SER A 88 21.51 -6.07 8.42
C SER A 88 21.23 -5.17 9.62
N ASN A 89 20.66 -3.98 9.41
CA ASN A 89 20.40 -2.99 10.46
C ASN A 89 18.92 -2.76 10.73
N THR A 90 18.01 -3.50 10.07
CA THR A 90 16.57 -3.28 10.21
C THR A 90 15.87 -4.62 10.35
N GLN A 91 15.06 -4.74 11.39
CA GLN A 91 14.34 -5.97 11.68
C GLN A 91 13.23 -6.22 10.67
N ALA A 92 13.12 -7.47 10.22
CA ALA A 92 12.01 -7.90 9.38
C ALA A 92 10.68 -7.82 10.13
N SER A 93 9.60 -7.50 9.41
CA SER A 93 8.25 -7.47 9.97
C SER A 93 7.22 -7.77 8.91
N LEU A 94 6.08 -8.31 9.32
CA LEU A 94 4.93 -8.49 8.44
C LEU A 94 4.02 -7.26 8.54
N GLY A 95 3.39 -6.91 7.41
CA GLY A 95 2.46 -5.80 7.37
C GLY A 95 1.22 -6.04 8.22
N GLN A 96 0.68 -4.98 8.78
CA GLN A 96 -0.58 -5.00 9.52
C GLN A 96 -1.72 -4.55 8.62
N ILE A 97 -2.80 -5.33 8.59
CA ILE A 97 -3.98 -4.99 7.81
C ILE A 97 -4.67 -3.78 8.42
N ILE A 98 -4.98 -2.77 7.60
CA ILE A 98 -5.48 -1.48 8.11
C ILE A 98 -6.98 -1.28 8.00
N GLY A 99 -7.71 -2.28 7.54
CA GLY A 99 -9.16 -2.19 7.46
C GLY A 99 -9.75 -3.23 6.52
N PRO A 100 -11.06 -3.16 6.26
CA PRO A 100 -11.67 -4.06 5.29
C PRO A 100 -11.12 -3.80 3.89
N SER A 101 -11.19 -4.80 3.02
CA SER A 101 -10.78 -4.64 1.63
C SER A 101 -11.61 -3.56 0.93
N VAL A 102 -11.00 -2.88 -0.03
CA VAL A 102 -11.64 -1.79 -0.76
C VAL A 102 -11.79 -2.13 -2.23
N PRO A 103 -12.84 -1.62 -2.90
CA PRO A 103 -12.98 -1.81 -4.34
C PRO A 103 -11.83 -1.19 -5.11
N ARG A 104 -11.57 -1.73 -6.30
CA ARG A 104 -10.49 -1.26 -7.17
C ARG A 104 -10.49 0.26 -7.34
N GLN A 105 -11.66 0.87 -7.50
CA GLN A 105 -11.79 2.30 -7.75
C GLN A 105 -11.34 3.16 -6.57
N GLN A 106 -11.28 2.59 -5.38
CA GLN A 106 -10.92 3.32 -4.16
C GLN A 106 -9.47 3.15 -3.75
N VAL A 107 -8.71 2.24 -4.39
CA VAL A 107 -7.35 1.91 -3.98
C VAL A 107 -6.44 3.14 -4.03
N GLN A 108 -6.46 3.89 -5.14
CA GLN A 108 -5.62 5.08 -5.27
C GLN A 108 -5.95 6.13 -4.22
N GLY A 109 -7.23 6.32 -3.91
CA GLY A 109 -7.66 7.25 -2.86
C GLY A 109 -7.16 6.85 -1.48
N VAL A 110 -7.19 5.54 -1.18
CA VAL A 110 -6.68 5.00 0.07
C VAL A 110 -5.16 5.22 0.17
N ILE A 111 -4.42 4.93 -0.89
CA ILE A 111 -2.98 5.17 -0.92
C ILE A 111 -2.68 6.65 -0.72
N GLY A 112 -3.45 7.53 -1.36
CA GLY A 112 -3.30 8.97 -1.17
C GLY A 112 -3.49 9.41 0.28
N LYS A 113 -4.49 8.86 0.96
CA LYS A 113 -4.71 9.12 2.39
C LYS A 113 -3.55 8.63 3.24
N ILE A 114 -3.04 7.43 2.95
CA ILE A 114 -1.89 6.87 3.67
C ILE A 114 -0.68 7.79 3.54
N ILE A 115 -0.38 8.24 2.33
CA ILE A 115 0.75 9.13 2.08
C ILE A 115 0.55 10.48 2.78
N ASN A 116 -0.66 11.03 2.77
CA ASN A 116 -0.94 12.29 3.47
C ASN A 116 -0.74 12.16 4.98
N ILE A 117 -1.17 11.06 5.59
CA ILE A 117 -0.93 10.81 7.01
C ILE A 117 0.57 10.72 7.30
N TYR A 118 1.30 9.98 6.48
CA TYR A 118 2.75 9.90 6.60
C TYR A 118 3.41 11.27 6.52
N LEU A 119 3.06 12.08 5.52
CA LEU A 119 3.63 13.41 5.34
C LEU A 119 3.29 14.35 6.50
N THR A 120 2.12 14.20 7.09
CA THR A 120 1.69 15.01 8.23
C THR A 120 2.41 14.62 9.52
N LEU A 121 2.63 13.32 9.74
CA LEU A 121 3.13 12.82 11.02
C LEU A 121 4.63 12.56 11.05
N ARG A 122 5.28 12.50 9.88
CA ARG A 122 6.71 12.20 9.84
C ARG A 122 7.55 13.32 10.46
N GLN A 123 8.65 12.92 11.06
CA GLN A 123 9.68 13.83 11.55
C GLN A 123 10.70 14.12 10.43
N PRO A 124 11.51 15.19 10.53
CA PRO A 124 12.57 15.41 9.57
C PRO A 124 13.47 14.19 9.38
N ASP A 125 13.78 13.86 8.13
CA ASP A 125 14.62 12.72 7.73
C ASP A 125 14.01 11.34 8.05
N GLU A 126 12.74 11.27 8.46
CA GLU A 126 12.08 10.01 8.74
C GLU A 126 11.46 9.43 7.46
N ASN A 127 11.74 8.14 7.17
CA ASN A 127 11.11 7.45 6.07
C ASN A 127 9.78 6.82 6.49
N PHE A 128 9.07 6.21 5.54
CA PHE A 128 7.73 5.64 5.78
C PHE A 128 7.75 4.57 6.88
N LEU A 129 8.66 3.61 6.78
CA LEU A 129 8.70 2.52 7.73
C LEU A 129 8.98 3.01 9.16
N SER A 130 9.94 3.91 9.31
CA SER A 130 10.28 4.49 10.61
C SER A 130 9.12 5.29 11.20
N CYS A 131 8.45 6.07 10.37
CA CYS A 131 7.26 6.82 10.80
C CYS A 131 6.16 5.87 11.25
N PHE A 132 5.86 4.84 10.45
CA PHE A 132 4.84 3.86 10.79
C PHE A 132 5.15 3.15 12.11
N ARG A 133 6.40 2.72 12.30
CA ARG A 133 6.82 2.03 13.53
C ARG A 133 6.72 2.93 14.76
N ARG A 134 6.94 4.22 14.59
CA ARG A 134 6.84 5.19 15.69
C ARG A 134 5.40 5.53 16.05
N VAL A 135 4.55 5.80 15.06
CA VAL A 135 3.17 6.25 15.32
C VAL A 135 2.17 5.10 15.41
N GLY A 136 2.49 3.94 14.88
CA GLY A 136 1.60 2.78 14.88
C GLY A 136 0.55 2.85 13.79
N VAL A 137 -0.36 1.85 13.79
CA VAL A 137 -1.36 1.67 12.76
C VAL A 137 -2.59 2.57 12.93
N ASP A 138 -2.84 3.04 14.15
CA ASP A 138 -4.10 3.72 14.49
C ASP A 138 -4.38 4.98 13.68
N PRO A 139 -3.42 5.91 13.45
CA PRO A 139 -3.69 7.08 12.63
C PRO A 139 -4.10 6.72 11.21
N PHE A 140 -3.49 5.68 10.65
CA PHE A 140 -3.80 5.22 9.30
C PHE A 140 -5.19 4.58 9.22
N LYS A 141 -5.55 3.77 10.21
CA LYS A 141 -6.90 3.20 10.30
C LYS A 141 -7.97 4.28 10.46
N ALA A 142 -7.71 5.27 11.28
CA ALA A 142 -8.65 6.34 11.53
C ALA A 142 -8.96 7.13 10.25
N SER A 143 -7.95 7.40 9.41
CA SER A 143 -8.14 8.12 8.17
C SER A 143 -9.03 7.38 7.18
N LEU A 144 -9.03 6.04 7.22
CA LEU A 144 -9.84 5.24 6.31
C LEU A 144 -11.31 5.20 6.72
N LYS A 145 -11.63 5.47 7.97
CA LYS A 145 -13.02 5.56 8.42
C LYS A 145 -13.69 6.85 7.94
N GLU A 146 -12.91 7.88 7.68
CA GLU A 146 -13.40 9.13 7.13
C GLU A 146 -13.43 9.04 5.61
N ARG A 147 -14.47 8.41 5.07
CA ARG A 147 -14.60 8.25 3.62
C ARG A 147 -15.23 9.49 3.01
N PRO A 148 -14.77 9.90 1.82
CA PRO A 148 -15.37 11.05 1.16
C PRO A 148 -16.88 10.92 0.96
N HIS A 149 -17.35 9.70 0.68
CA HIS A 149 -18.76 9.48 0.48
C HIS A 149 -19.55 9.67 1.78
N ASP A 150 -18.96 9.35 2.91
CA ASP A 150 -19.60 9.56 4.22
C ASP A 150 -19.75 11.06 4.49
N ALA A 151 -18.82 11.86 3.99
CA ALA A 151 -18.88 13.31 4.10
C ALA A 151 -19.87 13.93 3.12
N VAL A 152 -20.14 13.27 2.02
CA VAL A 152 -21.02 13.76 0.96
C VAL A 152 -22.45 13.24 1.13
N ALA A 153 -22.57 12.11 1.76
CA ALA A 153 -23.88 11.45 1.94
C ALA A 153 -24.83 12.24 2.81
#